data_47ea36b15b77744d863b13a7385bc570
#
_entry.id   47ea36b15b77744d863b13a7385bc570
#
_cell.length_a   1.000
_cell.length_b   1.000
_cell.length_c   1.000
_cell.angle_alpha   90.00
_cell.angle_beta   90.00
_cell.angle_gamma   90.00
#
_symmetry.space_group_name_H-M   'P 1'
#
loop_
_entity.id
_entity.type
_entity.pdbx_description
1 polymer ?
#
loop_
_entity_poly.entity_id
_entity_poly.type
_entity_poly.pdbx_seq_one_letter_code
_entity_poly.pdbx_strand_id
1 'polypeptide(L)'
;MKKQITLVVATALLSLPAMAQSALSPGTPVYIKLQSTLATFMNKAGDQFWGTVTQPVMESGRVVIPAGSTVVGHLTKVSEPRRITGKPTIGLHPDAVTLPNGAKYALSAVLVDTSLRDGSDVNEEGQFKGSGHDRRDTRETAIGGGAGVVMGALLGGAEGGLIGAGAGVAATTAHWLYKRRSATLAAGTVLIFEISRPTVVGSSAGTSGAE
;
A
#
# COMPACT_ATOMS: atom_id res chain seq x y z
N MET A 1 38.94 -53.67 55.41
CA MET A 1 38.89 -52.24 55.20
C MET A 1 38.54 -51.97 53.72
N LYS A 2 37.25 -51.78 53.41
CA LYS A 2 36.75 -51.47 52.01
C LYS A 2 36.51 -50.01 51.87
N LYS A 3 37.31 -49.32 51.04
CA LYS A 3 37.14 -47.90 50.73
C LYS A 3 36.01 -47.78 49.68
N GLN A 4 34.93 -47.22 50.11
CA GLN A 4 33.82 -46.79 49.21
C GLN A 4 34.27 -45.53 48.50
N ILE A 5 34.45 -45.56 47.17
CA ILE A 5 34.65 -44.39 46.33
C ILE A 5 33.30 -43.94 45.84
N THR A 6 32.79 -42.84 46.43
CA THR A 6 31.56 -42.23 46.02
C THR A 6 31.83 -41.35 44.79
N LEU A 7 31.38 -41.80 43.62
CA LEU A 7 31.45 -41.08 42.36
C LEU A 7 30.31 -40.03 42.33
N VAL A 8 30.65 -38.77 42.56
CA VAL A 8 29.72 -37.65 42.39
C VAL A 8 29.70 -37.28 40.91
N VAL A 9 28.66 -37.70 40.20
CA VAL A 9 28.39 -37.27 38.85
C VAL A 9 27.74 -35.88 38.93
N ALA A 10 28.52 -34.84 38.69
CA ALA A 10 28.01 -33.46 38.53
C ALA A 10 27.32 -33.34 37.16
N THR A 11 26.01 -33.42 37.16
CA THR A 11 25.18 -33.15 35.97
C THR A 11 25.14 -31.63 35.75
N ALA A 12 26.05 -31.11 34.95
CA ALA A 12 25.99 -29.73 34.46
C ALA A 12 24.82 -29.63 33.48
N LEU A 13 23.67 -29.12 33.94
CA LEU A 13 22.59 -28.66 33.06
C LEU A 13 23.10 -27.50 32.24
N LEU A 14 23.48 -27.74 30.98
CA LEU A 14 23.62 -26.67 29.98
C LEU A 14 22.24 -26.08 29.75
N SER A 15 21.93 -25.00 30.44
CA SER A 15 20.83 -24.11 30.10
C SER A 15 21.16 -23.41 28.79
N LEU A 16 20.73 -23.98 27.65
CA LEU A 16 20.74 -23.31 26.39
C LEU A 16 19.84 -22.05 26.51
N PRO A 17 20.33 -20.84 26.19
CA PRO A 17 19.49 -19.70 26.15
C PRO A 17 18.39 -19.93 25.09
N ALA A 18 17.15 -20.07 25.52
CA ALA A 18 16.01 -20.05 24.62
C ALA A 18 16.02 -18.72 23.91
N MET A 19 16.42 -18.70 22.66
CA MET A 19 16.25 -17.53 21.79
C MET A 19 14.76 -17.23 21.77
N ALA A 20 14.35 -16.20 22.52
CA ALA A 20 12.97 -15.75 22.53
C ALA A 20 12.64 -15.22 21.14
N GLN A 21 12.00 -16.04 20.34
CA GLN A 21 11.47 -15.66 19.05
C GLN A 21 10.28 -14.73 19.32
N SER A 22 10.42 -13.46 19.01
CA SER A 22 9.31 -12.50 19.07
C SER A 22 8.46 -12.68 17.83
N ALA A 23 7.25 -13.21 18.01
CA ALA A 23 6.27 -13.27 16.92
C ALA A 23 5.40 -12.02 16.98
N LEU A 24 5.25 -11.35 15.83
CA LEU A 24 4.29 -10.25 15.68
C LEU A 24 2.88 -10.82 15.63
N SER A 25 1.99 -10.26 16.43
CA SER A 25 0.58 -10.64 16.47
C SER A 25 -0.18 -10.13 15.23
N PRO A 26 -1.14 -10.90 14.70
CA PRO A 26 -2.06 -10.39 13.67
C PRO A 26 -2.77 -9.12 14.15
N GLY A 27 -3.04 -8.18 13.23
CA GLY A 27 -3.62 -6.88 13.54
C GLY A 27 -2.62 -5.82 13.99
N THR A 28 -1.33 -6.18 14.18
CA THR A 28 -0.29 -5.19 14.53
C THR A 28 -0.04 -4.25 13.35
N PRO A 29 -0.16 -2.90 13.54
CA PRO A 29 0.03 -1.94 12.47
C PRO A 29 1.51 -1.72 12.16
N VAL A 30 1.84 -1.62 10.88
CA VAL A 30 3.17 -1.30 10.34
C VAL A 30 3.06 -0.11 9.41
N TYR A 31 3.74 0.99 9.74
CA TYR A 31 3.73 2.23 8.97
C TYR A 31 4.93 2.25 8.01
N ILE A 32 4.66 2.19 6.70
CA ILE A 32 5.67 2.08 5.66
C ILE A 32 5.59 3.29 4.74
N LYS A 33 6.66 4.08 4.66
CA LYS A 33 6.81 5.19 3.73
C LYS A 33 7.41 4.68 2.42
N LEU A 34 6.70 4.88 1.30
CA LEU A 34 7.16 4.50 -0.03
C LEU A 34 8.43 5.25 -0.42
N GLN A 35 9.39 4.56 -1.01
CA GLN A 35 10.63 5.14 -1.54
C GLN A 35 10.48 5.60 -2.99
N SER A 36 9.59 4.98 -3.77
CA SER A 36 9.34 5.30 -5.17
C SER A 36 7.86 5.50 -5.44
N THR A 37 7.55 6.28 -6.46
CA THR A 37 6.17 6.47 -6.93
C THR A 37 5.67 5.20 -7.61
N LEU A 38 4.46 4.78 -7.27
CA LEU A 38 3.74 3.68 -7.91
C LEU A 38 2.51 4.25 -8.61
N ALA A 39 2.31 3.88 -9.87
CA ALA A 39 1.17 4.37 -10.65
C ALA A 39 0.66 3.28 -11.60
N THR A 40 -0.66 3.22 -11.78
CA THR A 40 -1.30 2.20 -12.62
C THR A 40 -0.87 2.26 -14.09
N PHE A 41 -0.49 3.46 -14.57
CA PHE A 41 -0.01 3.65 -15.94
C PHE A 41 1.48 3.29 -16.14
N MET A 42 2.24 3.12 -15.06
CA MET A 42 3.69 2.84 -15.09
C MET A 42 4.00 1.41 -14.67
N ASN A 43 3.24 0.89 -13.72
CA ASN A 43 3.54 -0.38 -13.07
C ASN A 43 2.62 -1.50 -13.54
N LYS A 44 3.06 -2.73 -13.29
CA LYS A 44 2.33 -3.98 -13.57
C LYS A 44 2.29 -4.85 -12.32
N ALA A 45 1.35 -5.80 -12.29
CA ALA A 45 1.36 -6.85 -11.29
C ALA A 45 2.68 -7.64 -11.37
N GLY A 46 3.28 -7.93 -10.22
CA GLY A 46 4.61 -8.53 -10.09
C GLY A 46 5.75 -7.52 -9.93
N ASP A 47 5.56 -6.24 -10.24
CA ASP A 47 6.60 -5.22 -10.00
C ASP A 47 6.90 -5.10 -8.51
N GLN A 48 8.17 -4.91 -8.18
CA GLN A 48 8.60 -4.71 -6.80
C GLN A 48 8.41 -3.27 -6.35
N PHE A 49 8.17 -3.10 -5.05
CA PHE A 49 8.22 -1.81 -4.37
C PHE A 49 9.10 -1.87 -3.13
N TRP A 50 9.60 -0.71 -2.75
CA TRP A 50 10.42 -0.53 -1.56
C TRP A 50 9.82 0.54 -0.67
N GLY A 51 9.93 0.32 0.64
CA GLY A 51 9.50 1.29 1.64
C GLY A 51 10.39 1.25 2.86
N THR A 52 10.25 2.27 3.70
CA THR A 52 10.94 2.38 4.99
C THR A 52 9.92 2.42 6.10
N VAL A 53 10.13 1.63 7.14
CA VAL A 53 9.31 1.65 8.35
C VAL A 53 9.53 2.99 9.06
N THR A 54 8.46 3.75 9.29
CA THR A 54 8.54 5.09 9.89
C THR A 54 8.37 5.09 11.41
N GLN A 55 7.67 4.10 11.94
CA GLN A 55 7.42 3.95 13.37
C GLN A 55 7.88 2.56 13.84
N PRO A 56 8.51 2.45 15.02
CA PRO A 56 8.92 1.15 15.53
C PRO A 56 7.68 0.27 15.79
N VAL A 57 7.74 -0.97 15.35
CA VAL A 57 6.71 -1.97 15.66
C VAL A 57 7.07 -2.66 16.95
N MET A 58 6.16 -2.60 17.91
CA MET A 58 6.36 -3.15 19.24
C MET A 58 5.49 -4.37 19.47
N GLU A 59 6.04 -5.38 20.15
CA GLU A 59 5.31 -6.55 20.61
C GLU A 59 5.71 -6.82 22.06
N SER A 60 4.73 -6.97 22.95
CA SER A 60 4.96 -7.22 24.38
C SER A 60 5.96 -6.25 25.04
N GLY A 61 5.90 -4.96 24.67
CA GLY A 61 6.78 -3.92 25.21
C GLY A 61 8.20 -3.89 24.63
N ARG A 62 8.50 -4.71 23.61
CA ARG A 62 9.79 -4.74 22.93
C ARG A 62 9.67 -4.27 21.49
N VAL A 63 10.66 -3.54 21.01
CA VAL A 63 10.76 -3.18 19.61
C VAL A 63 11.19 -4.41 18.81
N VAL A 64 10.32 -4.87 17.91
CA VAL A 64 10.55 -6.03 17.03
C VAL A 64 11.05 -5.57 15.67
N ILE A 65 10.43 -4.54 15.10
CA ILE A 65 10.89 -3.92 13.85
C ILE A 65 11.21 -2.45 14.15
N PRO A 66 12.49 -2.07 14.18
CA PRO A 66 12.88 -0.68 14.40
C PRO A 66 12.44 0.24 13.26
N ALA A 67 12.20 1.51 13.57
CA ALA A 67 12.08 2.54 12.55
C ALA A 67 13.37 2.58 11.69
N GLY A 68 13.25 2.90 10.40
CA GLY A 68 14.35 2.83 9.44
C GLY A 68 14.57 1.46 8.81
N SER A 69 13.86 0.41 9.24
CA SER A 69 13.90 -0.89 8.58
C SER A 69 13.36 -0.77 7.15
N THR A 70 13.98 -1.50 6.21
CA THR A 70 13.57 -1.50 4.79
C THR A 70 12.60 -2.64 4.52
N VAL A 71 11.49 -2.31 3.88
CA VAL A 71 10.49 -3.29 3.42
C VAL A 71 10.58 -3.43 1.92
N VAL A 72 10.57 -4.68 1.45
CA VAL A 72 10.45 -5.05 0.04
C VAL A 72 9.16 -5.82 -0.13
N GLY A 73 8.43 -5.52 -1.19
CA GLY A 73 7.20 -6.22 -1.54
C GLY A 73 6.95 -6.16 -3.04
N HIS A 74 5.83 -6.72 -3.47
CA HIS A 74 5.41 -6.72 -4.86
C HIS A 74 3.96 -6.23 -5.04
N LEU A 75 3.65 -5.80 -6.25
CA LEU A 75 2.29 -5.43 -6.63
C LEU A 75 1.50 -6.68 -6.99
N THR A 76 0.44 -6.96 -6.26
CA THR A 76 -0.43 -8.12 -6.51
C THR A 76 -1.43 -7.87 -7.63
N LYS A 77 -1.85 -6.60 -7.77
CA LYS A 77 -2.83 -6.18 -8.75
C LYS A 77 -2.56 -4.76 -9.21
N VAL A 78 -2.64 -4.54 -10.51
CA VAL A 78 -2.63 -3.20 -11.10
C VAL A 78 -3.74 -3.16 -12.14
N SER A 79 -4.71 -2.28 -11.95
CA SER A 79 -5.87 -2.17 -12.83
C SER A 79 -6.20 -0.71 -13.11
N GLU A 80 -6.26 -0.38 -14.39
CA GLU A 80 -6.83 0.87 -14.88
C GLU A 80 -8.20 0.60 -15.48
N PRO A 81 -9.24 1.32 -15.08
CA PRO A 81 -10.55 1.15 -15.69
C PRO A 81 -10.49 1.65 -17.14
N ARG A 82 -10.84 0.79 -18.08
CA ARG A 82 -10.91 1.13 -19.52
C ARG A 82 -12.22 1.81 -19.94
N ARG A 83 -13.17 1.94 -19.02
CA ARG A 83 -14.53 2.46 -19.28
C ARG A 83 -14.91 3.51 -18.24
N ILE A 84 -16.05 4.14 -18.47
CA ILE A 84 -16.64 5.23 -17.68
C ILE A 84 -16.84 4.86 -16.20
N THR A 85 -17.00 3.58 -15.89
CA THR A 85 -17.20 3.05 -14.54
C THR A 85 -16.01 2.25 -14.06
N GLY A 86 -15.57 2.49 -12.84
CA GLY A 86 -14.49 1.79 -12.16
C GLY A 86 -13.46 2.75 -11.56
N LYS A 87 -12.82 2.31 -10.50
CA LYS A 87 -11.69 3.01 -9.86
C LYS A 87 -10.38 2.31 -10.23
N PRO A 88 -9.32 3.05 -10.55
CA PRO A 88 -7.99 2.45 -10.71
C PRO A 88 -7.55 1.83 -9.38
N THR A 89 -6.93 0.67 -9.44
CA THR A 89 -6.61 -0.13 -8.26
C THR A 89 -5.16 -0.57 -8.28
N ILE A 90 -4.47 -0.48 -7.14
CA ILE A 90 -3.14 -1.03 -6.89
C ILE A 90 -3.23 -1.93 -5.66
N GLY A 91 -2.97 -3.21 -5.82
CA GLY A 91 -2.78 -4.16 -4.71
C GLY A 91 -1.30 -4.22 -4.36
N LEU A 92 -0.97 -4.17 -3.07
CA LEU A 92 0.39 -4.23 -2.55
C LEU A 92 0.50 -5.37 -1.54
N HIS A 93 1.60 -6.12 -1.62
CA HIS A 93 1.93 -7.16 -0.65
C HIS A 93 3.39 -7.00 -0.21
N PRO A 94 3.65 -6.72 1.08
CA PRO A 94 4.99 -6.72 1.61
C PRO A 94 5.46 -8.17 1.80
N ASP A 95 6.66 -8.49 1.27
CA ASP A 95 7.23 -9.85 1.30
C ASP A 95 8.23 -10.02 2.44
N ALA A 96 9.06 -8.99 2.65
CA ALA A 96 10.13 -9.07 3.64
C ALA A 96 10.47 -7.70 4.23
N VAL A 97 10.95 -7.74 5.46
CA VAL A 97 11.56 -6.59 6.15
C VAL A 97 13.02 -6.89 6.46
N THR A 98 13.89 -5.94 6.17
CA THR A 98 15.30 -5.97 6.54
C THR A 98 15.54 -4.94 7.64
N LEU A 99 15.99 -5.40 8.79
CA LEU A 99 16.30 -4.54 9.92
C LEU A 99 17.61 -3.77 9.70
N PRO A 100 17.87 -2.67 10.44
CA PRO A 100 19.11 -1.92 10.34
C PRO A 100 20.38 -2.73 10.63
N ASN A 101 20.27 -3.81 11.40
CA ASN A 101 21.36 -4.76 11.66
C ASN A 101 21.60 -5.78 10.54
N GLY A 102 20.87 -5.68 9.42
CA GLY A 102 20.96 -6.58 8.27
C GLY A 102 20.11 -7.86 8.37
N ALA A 103 19.49 -8.15 9.49
CA ALA A 103 18.62 -9.30 9.62
C ALA A 103 17.36 -9.16 8.77
N LYS A 104 16.98 -10.22 8.04
CA LYS A 104 15.86 -10.22 7.11
C LYS A 104 14.80 -11.22 7.56
N TYR A 105 13.54 -10.77 7.57
CA TYR A 105 12.38 -11.57 7.99
C TYR A 105 11.28 -11.50 6.95
N ALA A 106 10.56 -12.59 6.79
CA ALA A 106 9.34 -12.57 5.97
C ALA A 106 8.28 -11.67 6.64
N LEU A 107 7.54 -10.93 5.83
CA LEU A 107 6.49 -10.04 6.31
C LEU A 107 5.22 -10.33 5.52
N SER A 108 4.16 -10.76 6.21
CA SER A 108 2.84 -10.96 5.62
C SER A 108 1.85 -9.99 6.25
N ALA A 109 1.44 -8.98 5.47
CA ALA A 109 0.55 -7.94 5.96
C ALA A 109 -0.38 -7.44 4.84
N VAL A 110 -1.51 -6.89 5.22
CA VAL A 110 -2.54 -6.36 4.32
C VAL A 110 -2.61 -4.85 4.48
N LEU A 111 -2.73 -4.13 3.38
CA LEU A 111 -2.91 -2.68 3.40
C LEU A 111 -4.30 -2.35 3.97
N VAL A 112 -4.35 -1.48 4.98
CA VAL A 112 -5.62 -1.07 5.63
C VAL A 112 -5.90 0.41 5.48
N ASP A 113 -4.87 1.27 5.37
CA ASP A 113 -5.07 2.71 5.19
C ASP A 113 -3.85 3.37 4.51
N THR A 114 -4.00 4.61 4.12
CA THR A 114 -2.93 5.45 3.57
C THR A 114 -2.97 6.85 4.17
N SER A 115 -1.86 7.58 4.09
CA SER A 115 -1.80 8.99 4.48
C SER A 115 -2.48 9.93 3.47
N LEU A 116 -2.91 9.42 2.32
CA LEU A 116 -3.59 10.22 1.30
C LEU A 116 -5.02 10.56 1.75
N ARG A 117 -5.45 11.79 1.47
CA ARG A 117 -6.79 12.31 1.77
C ARG A 117 -7.43 12.97 0.54
N ASP A 118 -7.12 12.47 -0.64
CA ASP A 118 -7.52 12.99 -1.95
C ASP A 118 -8.76 12.31 -2.55
N GLY A 119 -9.54 11.59 -1.73
CA GLY A 119 -10.69 10.79 -2.17
C GLY A 119 -10.30 9.38 -2.64
N SER A 120 -9.03 9.01 -2.51
CA SER A 120 -8.58 7.62 -2.59
C SER A 120 -8.96 6.86 -1.32
N ASP A 121 -9.05 5.54 -1.43
CA ASP A 121 -9.51 4.66 -0.36
C ASP A 121 -8.79 3.31 -0.42
N VAL A 122 -8.83 2.55 0.66
CA VAL A 122 -8.39 1.15 0.69
C VAL A 122 -9.65 0.29 0.84
N ASN A 123 -9.81 -0.70 -0.04
CA ASN A 123 -10.95 -1.60 0.04
C ASN A 123 -10.71 -2.71 1.07
N GLU A 124 -11.77 -3.47 1.38
CA GLU A 124 -11.74 -4.62 2.30
C GLU A 124 -10.75 -5.72 1.87
N GLU A 125 -10.39 -5.76 0.58
CA GLU A 125 -9.38 -6.68 0.03
C GLU A 125 -7.92 -6.18 0.22
N GLY A 126 -7.72 -5.05 0.90
CA GLY A 126 -6.40 -4.46 1.11
C GLY A 126 -5.76 -3.87 -0.15
N GLN A 127 -6.58 -3.41 -1.10
CA GLN A 127 -6.12 -2.79 -2.33
C GLN A 127 -6.37 -1.28 -2.28
N PHE A 128 -5.36 -0.50 -2.67
CA PHE A 128 -5.51 0.93 -2.86
C PHE A 128 -6.38 1.22 -4.09
N LYS A 129 -7.43 1.99 -3.89
CA LYS A 129 -8.32 2.51 -4.95
C LYS A 129 -8.07 4.00 -5.11
N GLY A 130 -7.65 4.40 -6.28
CA GLY A 130 -7.54 5.82 -6.63
C GLY A 130 -8.90 6.53 -6.58
N SER A 131 -8.85 7.85 -6.53
CA SER A 131 -10.04 8.70 -6.58
C SER A 131 -10.87 8.37 -7.83
N GLY A 132 -12.17 8.20 -7.63
CA GLY A 132 -13.12 8.00 -8.72
C GLY A 132 -13.52 9.33 -9.36
N HIS A 133 -14.76 9.40 -9.88
CA HIS A 133 -15.36 10.66 -10.27
C HIS A 133 -15.47 11.58 -9.06
N ASP A 134 -14.74 12.67 -9.08
CA ASP A 134 -14.76 13.64 -8.01
C ASP A 134 -15.87 14.68 -8.30
N ARG A 135 -16.39 15.31 -7.24
CA ARG A 135 -17.30 16.46 -7.35
C ARG A 135 -16.72 17.60 -8.23
N ARG A 136 -15.40 17.61 -8.41
CA ARG A 136 -14.69 18.53 -9.28
C ARG A 136 -14.99 18.27 -10.76
N ASP A 137 -15.03 17.01 -11.20
CA ASP A 137 -15.38 16.63 -12.57
C ASP A 137 -16.84 17.03 -12.91
N THR A 138 -17.74 16.90 -11.93
CA THR A 138 -19.14 17.35 -12.08
C THR A 138 -19.25 18.87 -12.17
N ARG A 139 -18.43 19.62 -11.41
CA ARG A 139 -18.37 21.09 -11.48
C ARG A 139 -17.78 21.57 -12.80
N GLU A 140 -16.71 20.93 -13.29
CA GLU A 140 -16.10 21.26 -14.58
C GLU A 140 -17.09 21.05 -15.73
N THR A 141 -17.90 19.99 -15.69
CA THR A 141 -18.95 19.72 -16.68
C THR A 141 -20.08 20.76 -16.60
N ALA A 142 -20.48 21.14 -15.39
CA ALA A 142 -21.51 22.17 -15.18
C ALA A 142 -21.01 23.54 -15.62
N ILE A 143 -19.75 23.90 -15.37
CA ILE A 143 -19.16 25.18 -15.82
C ILE A 143 -19.02 25.18 -17.34
N GLY A 144 -18.58 24.10 -17.97
CA GLY A 144 -18.48 24.01 -19.43
C GLY A 144 -19.82 24.14 -20.13
N GLY A 145 -20.87 23.49 -19.60
CA GLY A 145 -22.25 23.68 -20.09
C GLY A 145 -22.75 25.09 -19.93
N GLY A 146 -22.54 25.70 -18.76
CA GLY A 146 -22.92 27.08 -18.49
C GLY A 146 -22.23 28.10 -19.38
N ALA A 147 -20.92 27.97 -19.60
CA ALA A 147 -20.17 28.83 -20.50
C ALA A 147 -20.65 28.71 -21.95
N GLY A 148 -20.97 27.50 -22.40
CA GLY A 148 -21.54 27.27 -23.73
C GLY A 148 -22.90 27.95 -23.93
N VAL A 149 -23.77 27.93 -22.89
CA VAL A 149 -25.07 28.65 -22.92
C VAL A 149 -24.85 30.14 -23.10
N VAL A 150 -23.98 30.78 -22.32
CA VAL A 150 -23.73 32.23 -22.36
C VAL A 150 -23.16 32.61 -23.73
N MET A 151 -22.15 31.92 -24.22
CA MET A 151 -21.55 32.19 -25.51
C MET A 151 -22.53 32.00 -26.68
N GLY A 152 -23.29 30.88 -26.62
CA GLY A 152 -24.30 30.60 -27.64
C GLY A 152 -25.45 31.62 -27.65
N ALA A 153 -25.92 32.05 -26.48
CA ALA A 153 -26.97 33.07 -26.35
C ALA A 153 -26.53 34.43 -26.86
N LEU A 154 -25.25 34.81 -26.66
CA LEU A 154 -24.69 36.06 -27.18
C LEU A 154 -24.63 36.11 -28.72
N LEU A 155 -24.38 34.95 -29.36
CA LEU A 155 -24.20 34.85 -30.81
C LEU A 155 -25.48 34.49 -31.58
N GLY A 156 -26.43 33.78 -30.97
CA GLY A 156 -27.60 33.25 -31.65
C GLY A 156 -28.90 33.27 -30.83
N GLY A 157 -28.98 34.10 -29.80
CA GLY A 157 -30.19 34.20 -28.96
C GLY A 157 -30.51 32.90 -28.21
N ALA A 158 -31.81 32.63 -27.98
CA ALA A 158 -32.26 31.46 -27.24
C ALA A 158 -31.87 30.12 -27.92
N GLU A 159 -31.95 30.05 -29.24
CA GLU A 159 -31.55 28.85 -30.00
C GLU A 159 -30.05 28.63 -29.96
N GLY A 160 -29.25 29.72 -30.10
CA GLY A 160 -27.82 29.67 -29.95
C GLY A 160 -27.36 29.23 -28.54
N GLY A 161 -28.11 29.63 -27.49
CA GLY A 161 -27.90 29.22 -26.12
C GLY A 161 -28.09 27.71 -25.93
N LEU A 162 -29.11 27.11 -26.52
CA LEU A 162 -29.36 25.69 -26.47
C LEU A 162 -28.28 24.88 -27.20
N ILE A 163 -27.89 25.33 -28.40
CA ILE A 163 -26.79 24.69 -29.17
C ILE A 163 -25.47 24.83 -28.44
N GLY A 164 -25.17 26.00 -27.87
CA GLY A 164 -23.99 26.28 -27.10
C GLY A 164 -23.90 25.43 -25.82
N ALA A 165 -25.03 25.21 -25.13
CA ALA A 165 -25.11 24.30 -23.99
C ALA A 165 -24.76 22.89 -24.42
N GLY A 166 -25.38 22.40 -25.51
CA GLY A 166 -25.09 21.04 -26.03
C GLY A 166 -23.63 20.85 -26.43
N ALA A 167 -23.07 21.83 -27.16
CA ALA A 167 -21.66 21.78 -27.56
C ALA A 167 -20.68 21.85 -26.36
N GLY A 168 -20.98 22.71 -25.37
CA GLY A 168 -20.16 22.85 -24.17
C GLY A 168 -20.17 21.59 -23.32
N VAL A 169 -21.33 20.96 -23.13
CA VAL A 169 -21.44 19.68 -22.44
C VAL A 169 -20.72 18.57 -23.22
N ALA A 170 -20.89 18.51 -24.55
CA ALA A 170 -20.24 17.50 -25.37
C ALA A 170 -18.71 17.63 -25.33
N ALA A 171 -18.15 18.83 -25.40
CA ALA A 171 -16.71 19.07 -25.34
C ALA A 171 -16.12 18.69 -23.99
N THR A 172 -16.77 19.07 -22.89
CA THR A 172 -16.31 18.69 -21.53
C THR A 172 -16.46 17.21 -21.29
N THR A 173 -17.55 16.59 -21.77
CA THR A 173 -17.76 15.13 -21.67
C THR A 173 -16.72 14.36 -22.50
N ALA A 174 -16.41 14.83 -23.72
CA ALA A 174 -15.37 14.23 -24.55
C ALA A 174 -14.00 14.33 -23.86
N HIS A 175 -13.62 15.51 -23.37
CA HIS A 175 -12.38 15.70 -22.60
C HIS A 175 -12.30 14.74 -21.39
N TRP A 176 -13.40 14.61 -20.66
CA TRP A 176 -13.53 13.73 -19.53
C TRP A 176 -13.43 12.25 -19.90
N LEU A 177 -13.99 11.81 -21.03
CA LEU A 177 -13.88 10.43 -21.55
C LEU A 177 -12.45 10.10 -21.99
N TYR A 178 -11.70 11.08 -22.47
CA TYR A 178 -10.29 10.91 -22.86
C TYR A 178 -9.32 10.96 -21.68
N LYS A 179 -9.70 11.53 -20.55
CA LYS A 179 -8.86 11.63 -19.35
C LYS A 179 -8.69 10.22 -18.74
N ARG A 180 -7.53 9.62 -18.96
CA ARG A 180 -7.19 8.33 -18.31
C ARG A 180 -7.19 8.51 -16.80
N ARG A 181 -7.88 7.63 -16.10
CA ARG A 181 -7.90 7.60 -14.66
C ARG A 181 -6.80 6.66 -14.20
N SER A 182 -5.82 7.21 -13.55
CA SER A 182 -4.74 6.47 -12.94
C SER A 182 -4.76 6.65 -11.44
N ALA A 183 -4.46 5.60 -10.70
CA ALA A 183 -4.11 5.70 -9.30
C ALA A 183 -2.62 5.94 -9.19
N THR A 184 -2.23 6.88 -8.34
CA THR A 184 -0.83 7.20 -8.08
C THR A 184 -0.58 7.26 -6.58
N LEU A 185 0.37 6.48 -6.12
CA LEU A 185 0.95 6.52 -4.78
C LEU A 185 2.31 7.19 -4.93
N ALA A 186 2.40 8.46 -4.60
CA ALA A 186 3.65 9.22 -4.71
C ALA A 186 4.72 8.68 -3.75
N ALA A 187 5.99 8.81 -4.12
CA ALA A 187 7.09 8.59 -3.18
C ALA A 187 6.87 9.46 -1.93
N GLY A 188 7.15 8.91 -0.75
CA GLY A 188 6.89 9.56 0.52
C GLY A 188 5.49 9.32 1.11
N THR A 189 4.55 8.76 0.36
CA THR A 189 3.24 8.33 0.92
C THR A 189 3.46 7.29 2.00
N VAL A 190 2.79 7.46 3.13
CA VAL A 190 2.79 6.46 4.21
C VAL A 190 1.61 5.52 4.01
N LEU A 191 1.92 4.24 3.92
CA LEU A 191 0.98 3.13 3.85
C LEU A 191 0.89 2.46 5.22
N ILE A 192 -0.30 2.14 5.65
CA ILE A 192 -0.56 1.45 6.91
C ILE A 192 -0.95 0.02 6.58
N PHE A 193 -0.10 -0.91 6.96
CA PHE A 193 -0.35 -2.34 6.83
C PHE A 193 -0.66 -2.94 8.19
N GLU A 194 -1.50 -3.96 8.21
CA GLU A 194 -1.71 -4.81 9.39
C GLU A 194 -1.16 -6.20 9.13
N ILE A 195 -0.43 -6.74 10.11
CA ILE A 195 0.07 -8.12 10.06
C ILE A 195 -1.11 -9.07 9.91
N SER A 196 -1.09 -9.88 8.85
CA SER A 196 -2.16 -10.84 8.55
C SER A 196 -1.93 -12.23 9.13
N ARG A 197 -0.65 -12.60 9.35
CA ARG A 197 -0.26 -13.88 9.94
C ARG A 197 0.83 -13.67 10.96
N PRO A 198 0.89 -14.50 12.04
CA PRO A 198 1.98 -14.43 12.99
C PRO A 198 3.32 -14.51 12.25
N THR A 199 4.14 -13.49 12.38
CA THR A 199 5.45 -13.41 11.74
C THR A 199 6.51 -13.63 12.80
N VAL A 200 7.26 -14.72 12.67
CA VAL A 200 8.37 -15.01 13.59
C VAL A 200 9.56 -14.15 13.20
N VAL A 201 9.87 -13.17 14.04
CA VAL A 201 11.05 -12.33 13.92
C VAL A 201 12.15 -12.97 14.78
N GLY A 202 13.13 -13.59 14.15
CA GLY A 202 14.21 -14.30 14.88
C GLY A 202 14.79 -15.51 14.16
N SER A 203 14.14 -16.00 13.10
CA SER A 203 14.65 -17.05 12.24
C SER A 203 15.06 -16.42 10.89
N SER A 204 16.36 -16.38 10.60
CA SER A 204 16.82 -16.10 9.25
C SER A 204 16.11 -17.07 8.28
N ALA A 205 15.43 -16.54 7.26
CA ALA A 205 14.95 -17.36 6.17
C ALA A 205 16.18 -18.07 5.57
N GLY A 206 16.39 -19.31 5.96
CA GLY A 206 17.42 -20.18 5.40
C GLY A 206 17.12 -20.30 3.92
N THR A 207 18.07 -19.91 3.12
CA THR A 207 18.18 -20.24 1.69
C THR A 207 17.90 -21.74 1.54
N SER A 208 16.71 -22.10 1.08
CA SER A 208 16.47 -23.42 0.50
C SER A 208 17.26 -23.46 -0.80
N GLY A 209 18.49 -23.97 -0.72
CA GLY A 209 19.30 -24.27 -1.89
C GLY A 209 18.59 -25.32 -2.72
N ALA A 210 18.46 -25.01 -3.98
CA ALA A 210 18.16 -25.97 -5.03
C ALA A 210 19.33 -26.95 -5.15
N GLU A 211 19.06 -28.24 -5.14
CA GLU A 211 19.73 -29.29 -5.89
C GLU A 211 18.72 -29.92 -6.83
#